data_a824f6b60e53ad5d52f168425604b95f
#
_entry.id   a824f6b60e53ad5d52f168425604b95f
#
_cell.length_a   1.000
_cell.length_b   1.000
_cell.length_c   1.000
_cell.angle_alpha   90.00
_cell.angle_beta   90.00
_cell.angle_gamma   90.00
#
_symmetry.space_group_name_H-M   'P 1'
#
loop_
_entity.id
_entity.type
_entity.pdbx_description
1 polymer ?
#
loop_
_entity_poly.entity_id
_entity_poly.type
_entity_poly.pdbx_seq_one_letter_code
_entity_poly.pdbx_strand_id
1 'polypeptide(L)'
;MPIQRRQFITVAGVGAVASIAGCSQSRGQTQGESAPQDQPGVAGETLTLTTTTSTYDTGLLDAIHPDFEAMYGVTVDAVAQGTGAALESARNGDSDVVLVHARGLEDEFMRNGYGINRRDLMFNDFVVVGPDDDPAGIRGMGSATEALTAIAESESTFVSRGDNSGTHTKELALWAAAGTDPGGDWYQETGTGMGEALNVATQQGAYTLSDRGTFISQRSAIDLVVLVQGPIEGGPATLANPYGVMAVNPGVHDTANYDLAMAYIGWITSPGAQAAIGEYQVNGEQLFFPEAVSEDPDFQQYVPQGWSSESSNG
;
A
#
# COMPACT_ATOMS: atom_id res chain seq x y z
N MET A 1 -36.35 1.78 -31.22
CA MET A 1 -35.68 1.64 -32.53
C MET A 1 -34.51 0.68 -32.31
N PRO A 2 -34.48 -0.47 -33.01
CA PRO A 2 -33.39 -1.44 -32.78
C PRO A 2 -32.23 -1.16 -33.75
N ILE A 3 -31.00 -1.22 -33.24
CA ILE A 3 -29.76 -1.07 -34.00
C ILE A 3 -29.31 -2.46 -34.47
N GLN A 4 -29.09 -2.56 -35.76
CA GLN A 4 -28.81 -3.77 -36.53
C GLN A 4 -27.39 -4.32 -36.27
N ARG A 5 -27.30 -5.63 -36.14
CA ARG A 5 -26.07 -6.43 -36.18
C ARG A 5 -25.48 -6.38 -37.59
N ARG A 6 -24.19 -6.06 -37.71
CA ARG A 6 -23.40 -6.22 -38.93
C ARG A 6 -22.82 -7.62 -38.98
N GLN A 7 -23.24 -8.41 -40.00
CA GLN A 7 -22.65 -9.69 -40.34
C GLN A 7 -21.36 -9.48 -41.11
N PHE A 8 -20.28 -10.21 -40.76
CA PHE A 8 -19.07 -10.28 -41.54
C PHE A 8 -19.16 -11.46 -42.52
N ILE A 9 -18.92 -11.14 -43.78
CA ILE A 9 -18.96 -12.09 -44.93
C ILE A 9 -17.61 -12.80 -44.98
N THR A 10 -17.67 -14.14 -44.98
CA THR A 10 -16.53 -15.02 -45.23
C THR A 10 -16.37 -15.19 -46.75
N VAL A 11 -15.22 -14.79 -47.29
CA VAL A 11 -14.85 -15.11 -48.68
C VAL A 11 -13.86 -16.24 -48.68
N ALA A 12 -14.28 -17.39 -49.20
CA ALA A 12 -13.43 -18.54 -49.48
C ALA A 12 -12.80 -18.36 -50.87
N GLY A 13 -11.49 -18.32 -50.95
CA GLY A 13 -10.73 -18.31 -52.19
C GLY A 13 -9.94 -19.59 -52.32
N VAL A 14 -10.33 -20.42 -53.31
CA VAL A 14 -9.61 -21.62 -53.76
C VAL A 14 -8.59 -21.20 -54.82
N GLY A 15 -7.33 -21.59 -54.66
CA GLY A 15 -6.30 -21.39 -55.69
C GLY A 15 -5.26 -22.51 -55.63
N ALA A 16 -5.16 -23.25 -56.71
CA ALA A 16 -4.44 -24.51 -56.85
C ALA A 16 -2.97 -24.33 -57.24
N VAL A 17 -2.15 -25.22 -56.71
CA VAL A 17 -0.99 -26.00 -57.22
C VAL A 17 0.08 -25.34 -58.09
N ALA A 18 1.33 -25.44 -57.68
CA ALA A 18 2.46 -25.83 -58.52
C ALA A 18 3.57 -26.48 -57.70
N SER A 19 3.82 -27.74 -57.95
CA SER A 19 4.90 -28.56 -57.44
C SER A 19 6.23 -28.16 -58.09
N ILE A 20 7.28 -27.91 -57.30
CA ILE A 20 8.67 -28.02 -57.77
C ILE A 20 9.44 -28.88 -56.78
N ALA A 21 9.90 -30.04 -57.26
CA ALA A 21 10.81 -30.91 -56.54
C ALA A 21 12.23 -30.34 -56.55
N GLY A 22 12.86 -30.29 -55.39
CA GLY A 22 14.27 -29.98 -55.22
C GLY A 22 14.80 -30.69 -53.98
N CYS A 23 15.59 -31.72 -54.21
CA CYS A 23 16.34 -32.46 -53.18
C CYS A 23 17.38 -31.55 -52.53
N SER A 24 17.52 -31.59 -51.19
CA SER A 24 18.84 -31.84 -50.56
C SER A 24 18.84 -31.73 -49.04
N GLN A 25 19.41 -32.76 -48.47
CA GLN A 25 20.21 -32.81 -47.21
C GLN A 25 19.53 -32.53 -45.88
N SER A 26 19.21 -33.63 -45.24
CA SER A 26 19.04 -33.78 -43.82
C SER A 26 20.24 -33.23 -43.00
N ARG A 27 20.04 -32.12 -42.34
CA ARG A 27 20.77 -31.78 -41.09
C ARG A 27 19.75 -31.85 -39.96
N GLY A 28 20.03 -32.75 -39.01
CA GLY A 28 19.22 -32.90 -37.80
C GLY A 28 19.09 -31.55 -37.08
N GLN A 29 17.90 -30.99 -37.12
CA GLN A 29 17.46 -29.99 -36.18
C GLN A 29 16.84 -30.76 -35.02
N THR A 30 17.51 -30.76 -33.89
CA THR A 30 16.87 -30.94 -32.62
C THR A 30 15.71 -29.93 -32.57
N GLN A 31 14.49 -30.44 -32.58
CA GLN A 31 13.32 -29.66 -32.21
C GLN A 31 13.55 -29.21 -30.75
N GLY A 32 14.04 -28.00 -30.60
CA GLY A 32 13.83 -27.27 -29.34
C GLY A 32 12.32 -27.10 -29.23
N GLU A 33 11.75 -27.63 -28.18
CA GLU A 33 10.40 -27.28 -27.76
C GLU A 33 10.33 -25.74 -27.72
N SER A 34 9.56 -25.20 -28.65
CA SER A 34 9.19 -23.79 -28.58
C SER A 34 8.39 -23.62 -27.31
N ALA A 35 8.93 -22.92 -26.33
CA ALA A 35 8.17 -22.48 -25.19
C ALA A 35 6.87 -21.80 -25.69
N PRO A 36 5.74 -21.94 -24.98
CA PRO A 36 4.51 -21.27 -25.35
C PRO A 36 4.78 -19.77 -25.47
N GLN A 37 4.51 -19.19 -26.64
CA GLN A 37 4.82 -17.79 -26.96
C GLN A 37 3.89 -16.77 -26.26
N ASP A 38 3.08 -17.20 -25.28
CA ASP A 38 2.07 -16.37 -24.61
C ASP A 38 2.31 -16.16 -23.10
N GLN A 39 3.46 -16.61 -22.55
CA GLN A 39 3.77 -16.30 -21.15
C GLN A 39 4.64 -15.04 -21.06
N PRO A 40 4.34 -14.13 -20.10
CA PRO A 40 5.21 -12.99 -19.79
C PRO A 40 6.66 -13.43 -19.52
N GLY A 41 7.64 -12.58 -19.89
CA GLY A 41 9.07 -12.88 -19.71
C GLY A 41 9.51 -13.16 -18.27
N VAL A 42 8.65 -12.83 -17.29
CA VAL A 42 8.86 -13.02 -15.84
C VAL A 42 8.22 -14.30 -15.28
N ALA A 43 7.62 -15.15 -16.13
CA ALA A 43 6.90 -16.34 -15.66
C ALA A 43 7.84 -17.32 -14.93
N GLY A 44 7.37 -17.83 -13.79
CA GLY A 44 8.13 -18.75 -12.91
C GLY A 44 9.02 -18.05 -11.89
N GLU A 45 9.07 -16.72 -11.88
CA GLU A 45 9.83 -15.92 -10.92
C GLU A 45 9.05 -15.64 -9.64
N THR A 46 9.76 -15.23 -8.59
CA THR A 46 9.17 -14.80 -7.32
C THR A 46 9.47 -13.32 -7.12
N LEU A 47 8.42 -12.54 -6.83
CA LEU A 47 8.52 -11.14 -6.41
C LEU A 47 8.60 -11.07 -4.90
N THR A 48 9.64 -10.47 -4.35
CA THR A 48 9.72 -10.14 -2.93
C THR A 48 9.16 -8.75 -2.69
N LEU A 49 8.00 -8.68 -2.02
CA LEU A 49 7.32 -7.45 -1.64
C LEU A 49 7.48 -7.21 -0.14
N THR A 50 8.14 -6.15 0.29
CA THR A 50 8.09 -5.72 1.69
C THR A 50 6.95 -4.72 1.91
N THR A 51 6.20 -4.92 2.98
CA THR A 51 5.07 -4.07 3.34
C THR A 51 4.95 -3.92 4.86
N THR A 52 3.99 -3.12 5.32
CA THR A 52 3.76 -2.96 6.76
C THR A 52 2.88 -4.07 7.32
N THR A 53 3.08 -4.42 8.60
CA THR A 53 2.21 -5.37 9.30
C THR A 53 0.76 -4.93 9.28
N SER A 54 0.50 -3.62 9.46
CA SER A 54 -0.85 -3.07 9.42
C SER A 54 -1.52 -3.20 8.04
N THR A 55 -0.75 -3.13 6.94
CA THR A 55 -1.28 -3.39 5.59
C THR A 55 -1.54 -4.87 5.38
N TYR A 56 -0.58 -5.72 5.74
CA TYR A 56 -0.65 -7.17 5.56
C TYR A 56 -1.81 -7.78 6.34
N ASP A 57 -1.96 -7.39 7.61
CA ASP A 57 -2.99 -7.93 8.53
C ASP A 57 -4.43 -7.58 8.11
N THR A 58 -4.62 -6.64 7.19
CA THR A 58 -5.96 -6.38 6.62
C THR A 58 -6.45 -7.49 5.71
N GLY A 59 -5.56 -8.34 5.17
CA GLY A 59 -5.89 -9.38 4.19
C GLY A 59 -6.10 -8.89 2.75
N LEU A 60 -5.94 -7.59 2.48
CA LEU A 60 -6.09 -7.03 1.12
C LEU A 60 -5.15 -7.72 0.13
N LEU A 61 -3.87 -7.83 0.49
CA LEU A 61 -2.86 -8.39 -0.41
C LEU A 61 -3.15 -9.86 -0.74
N ASP A 62 -3.57 -10.65 0.24
CA ASP A 62 -3.96 -12.05 0.04
C ASP A 62 -5.19 -12.18 -0.88
N ALA A 63 -6.08 -11.19 -0.85
CA ALA A 63 -7.26 -11.16 -1.69
C ALA A 63 -6.95 -10.82 -3.16
N ILE A 64 -5.97 -9.94 -3.43
CA ILE A 64 -5.73 -9.43 -4.79
C ILE A 64 -4.51 -10.08 -5.49
N HIS A 65 -3.47 -10.52 -4.75
CA HIS A 65 -2.26 -11.11 -5.36
C HIS A 65 -2.54 -12.32 -6.26
N PRO A 66 -3.51 -13.22 -5.97
CA PRO A 66 -3.80 -14.34 -6.85
C PRO A 66 -4.09 -13.95 -8.30
N ASP A 67 -4.67 -12.77 -8.54
CA ASP A 67 -4.94 -12.27 -9.89
C ASP A 67 -3.65 -11.88 -10.62
N PHE A 68 -2.70 -11.26 -9.92
CA PHE A 68 -1.38 -10.95 -10.46
C PHE A 68 -0.59 -12.23 -10.76
N GLU A 69 -0.54 -13.15 -9.81
CA GLU A 69 0.16 -14.42 -9.93
C GLU A 69 -0.37 -15.23 -11.11
N ALA A 70 -1.70 -15.31 -11.25
CA ALA A 70 -2.32 -16.01 -12.38
C ALA A 70 -2.06 -15.32 -13.73
N MET A 71 -2.03 -13.97 -13.76
CA MET A 71 -1.83 -13.19 -14.98
C MET A 71 -0.39 -13.33 -15.52
N TYR A 72 0.60 -13.33 -14.63
CA TYR A 72 2.01 -13.31 -14.99
C TYR A 72 2.72 -14.67 -14.83
N GLY A 73 2.07 -15.65 -14.18
CA GLY A 73 2.66 -16.96 -13.91
C GLY A 73 3.80 -16.89 -12.87
N VAL A 74 3.70 -16.01 -11.89
CA VAL A 74 4.70 -15.70 -10.85
C VAL A 74 4.18 -16.03 -9.45
N THR A 75 5.03 -15.87 -8.45
CA THR A 75 4.65 -15.92 -7.03
C THR A 75 4.98 -14.60 -6.37
N VAL A 76 4.11 -14.09 -5.47
CA VAL A 76 4.40 -12.93 -4.63
C VAL A 76 4.71 -13.39 -3.21
N ASP A 77 5.93 -13.14 -2.76
CA ASP A 77 6.35 -13.33 -1.36
C ASP A 77 6.22 -11.99 -0.62
N ALA A 78 5.13 -11.84 0.12
CA ALA A 78 4.84 -10.62 0.87
C ALA A 78 5.40 -10.70 2.30
N VAL A 79 6.42 -9.91 2.59
CA VAL A 79 7.11 -9.84 3.89
C VAL A 79 6.59 -8.66 4.69
N ALA A 80 5.85 -8.95 5.77
CA ALA A 80 5.27 -7.95 6.66
C ALA A 80 6.25 -7.51 7.75
N GLN A 81 6.51 -6.19 7.86
CA GLN A 81 7.45 -5.61 8.82
C GLN A 81 6.92 -4.25 9.32
N GLY A 82 7.58 -3.63 10.29
CA GLY A 82 7.36 -2.21 10.58
C GLY A 82 7.89 -1.35 9.42
N THR A 83 7.32 -0.14 9.19
CA THR A 83 7.68 0.72 8.05
C THR A 83 9.19 0.94 7.91
N GLY A 84 9.87 1.26 9.02
CA GLY A 84 11.33 1.47 9.01
C GLY A 84 12.09 0.20 8.61
N ALA A 85 11.69 -0.97 9.11
CA ALA A 85 12.30 -2.26 8.79
C ALA A 85 12.03 -2.66 7.33
N ALA A 86 10.82 -2.41 6.80
CA ALA A 86 10.48 -2.67 5.41
C ALA A 86 11.36 -1.86 4.44
N LEU A 87 11.55 -0.57 4.74
CA LEU A 87 12.44 0.30 3.98
C LEU A 87 13.92 -0.08 4.14
N GLU A 88 14.32 -0.58 5.32
CA GLU A 88 15.69 -1.06 5.54
C GLU A 88 15.98 -2.36 4.77
N SER A 89 15.04 -3.31 4.76
CA SER A 89 15.15 -4.52 3.92
C SER A 89 15.33 -4.15 2.45
N ALA A 90 14.53 -3.19 1.95
CA ALA A 90 14.67 -2.70 0.59
C ALA A 90 15.99 -1.95 0.35
N ARG A 91 16.47 -1.18 1.36
CA ARG A 91 17.78 -0.50 1.30
C ARG A 91 18.93 -1.49 1.22
N ASN A 92 18.78 -2.68 1.80
CA ASN A 92 19.78 -3.74 1.76
C ASN A 92 19.69 -4.61 0.50
N GLY A 93 18.66 -4.43 -0.34
CA GLY A 93 18.44 -5.24 -1.54
C GLY A 93 17.74 -6.59 -1.27
N ASP A 94 17.08 -6.73 -0.11
CA ASP A 94 16.35 -7.94 0.29
C ASP A 94 14.88 -7.92 -0.21
N SER A 95 14.54 -6.99 -1.11
CA SER A 95 13.19 -6.78 -1.63
C SER A 95 13.25 -6.24 -3.05
N ASP A 96 12.24 -6.54 -3.87
CA ASP A 96 12.06 -6.01 -5.23
C ASP A 96 11.14 -4.80 -5.23
N VAL A 97 10.10 -4.82 -4.37
CA VAL A 97 9.07 -3.78 -4.25
C VAL A 97 8.82 -3.46 -2.79
N VAL A 98 8.58 -2.19 -2.50
CA VAL A 98 8.16 -1.69 -1.18
C VAL A 98 6.79 -1.05 -1.30
N LEU A 99 5.88 -1.45 -0.41
CA LEU A 99 4.53 -0.88 -0.26
C LEU A 99 4.35 -0.42 1.19
N VAL A 100 4.39 0.89 1.40
CA VAL A 100 4.32 1.49 2.75
C VAL A 100 3.47 2.77 2.74
N HIS A 101 3.26 3.38 3.90
CA HIS A 101 2.39 4.54 4.08
C HIS A 101 3.02 5.61 5.00
N ALA A 102 4.29 5.94 4.76
CA ALA A 102 5.01 6.98 5.51
C ALA A 102 5.75 7.89 4.53
N ARG A 103 5.02 8.81 3.88
CA ARG A 103 5.50 9.65 2.79
C ARG A 103 6.86 10.29 3.05
N GLY A 104 7.13 10.78 4.26
CA GLY A 104 8.42 11.38 4.60
C GLY A 104 9.59 10.39 4.49
N LEU A 105 9.40 9.14 4.94
CA LEU A 105 10.40 8.07 4.85
C LEU A 105 10.53 7.54 3.41
N GLU A 106 9.42 7.45 2.66
CA GLU A 106 9.42 7.12 1.24
C GLU A 106 10.22 8.14 0.42
N ASP A 107 9.98 9.43 0.67
CA ASP A 107 10.71 10.51 0.02
C ASP A 107 12.20 10.48 0.35
N GLU A 108 12.58 10.13 1.58
CA GLU A 108 13.98 9.94 1.96
C GLU A 108 14.61 8.75 1.22
N PHE A 109 13.91 7.62 1.17
CA PHE A 109 14.35 6.43 0.45
C PHE A 109 14.56 6.72 -1.04
N MET A 110 13.65 7.47 -1.66
CA MET A 110 13.76 7.92 -3.06
C MET A 110 14.92 8.90 -3.27
N ARG A 111 15.09 9.93 -2.40
CA ARG A 111 16.18 10.91 -2.52
C ARG A 111 17.56 10.28 -2.38
N ASN A 112 17.68 9.24 -1.55
CA ASN A 112 18.91 8.49 -1.36
C ASN A 112 19.19 7.50 -2.51
N GLY A 113 18.31 7.41 -3.51
CA GLY A 113 18.49 6.61 -4.71
C GLY A 113 18.20 5.12 -4.54
N TYR A 114 17.69 4.69 -3.38
CA TYR A 114 17.37 3.27 -3.14
C TYR A 114 16.07 2.82 -3.82
N GLY A 115 15.12 3.74 -4.02
CA GLY A 115 13.85 3.48 -4.69
C GLY A 115 13.71 4.24 -5.99
N ILE A 116 12.93 3.69 -6.91
CA ILE A 116 12.54 4.32 -8.18
C ILE A 116 11.07 4.07 -8.48
N ASN A 117 10.50 4.88 -9.39
CA ASN A 117 9.13 4.69 -9.90
C ASN A 117 8.05 4.63 -8.79
N ARG A 118 8.18 5.49 -7.77
CA ARG A 118 7.14 5.63 -6.77
C ARG A 118 5.80 6.03 -7.41
N ARG A 119 4.73 5.35 -6.99
CA ARG A 119 3.34 5.67 -7.33
C ARG A 119 2.53 5.84 -6.06
N ASP A 120 1.59 6.77 -6.07
CA ASP A 120 0.48 6.73 -5.12
C ASP A 120 -0.40 5.53 -5.50
N LEU A 121 -0.82 4.78 -4.50
CA LEU A 121 -1.53 3.53 -4.72
C LEU A 121 -2.98 3.59 -4.26
N MET A 122 -3.16 3.90 -3.01
CA MET A 122 -4.44 3.93 -2.30
C MET A 122 -4.30 4.80 -1.06
N PHE A 123 -5.40 5.12 -0.41
CA PHE A 123 -5.39 5.74 0.90
C PHE A 123 -6.41 5.11 1.83
N ASN A 124 -6.17 5.23 3.12
CA ASN A 124 -7.15 5.18 4.17
C ASN A 124 -6.91 6.36 5.12
N ASP A 125 -7.45 6.33 6.31
CA ASP A 125 -7.21 7.36 7.30
C ASP A 125 -6.92 6.78 8.68
N PHE A 126 -6.41 7.65 9.52
CA PHE A 126 -6.33 7.41 10.95
C PHE A 126 -7.59 7.95 11.63
N VAL A 127 -7.90 7.36 12.76
CA VAL A 127 -8.97 7.77 13.65
C VAL A 127 -8.43 7.85 15.08
N VAL A 128 -8.94 8.80 15.89
CA VAL A 128 -8.72 8.75 17.33
C VAL A 128 -9.90 8.02 17.96
N VAL A 129 -9.59 6.89 18.59
CA VAL A 129 -10.57 6.06 19.27
C VAL A 129 -10.40 6.13 20.77
N GLY A 130 -11.46 5.84 21.50
CA GLY A 130 -11.45 5.88 22.96
C GLY A 130 -12.73 5.32 23.55
N PRO A 131 -12.88 5.37 24.88
CA PRO A 131 -14.06 4.89 25.57
C PRO A 131 -15.31 5.72 25.20
N ASP A 132 -16.49 5.10 25.23
CA ASP A 132 -17.74 5.76 24.81
C ASP A 132 -18.16 6.91 25.74
N ASP A 133 -17.75 6.91 27.00
CA ASP A 133 -18.00 7.98 27.96
C ASP A 133 -17.12 9.23 27.77
N ASP A 134 -16.07 9.14 26.94
CA ASP A 134 -15.24 10.24 26.46
C ASP A 134 -14.82 11.26 27.56
N PRO A 135 -14.05 10.85 28.55
CA PRO A 135 -13.69 11.74 29.68
C PRO A 135 -12.91 12.98 29.25
N ALA A 136 -12.16 12.97 28.17
CA ALA A 136 -11.45 14.13 27.62
C ALA A 136 -12.34 15.05 26.76
N GLY A 137 -13.56 14.61 26.39
CA GLY A 137 -14.54 15.41 25.65
C GLY A 137 -14.15 15.70 24.21
N ILE A 138 -13.48 14.76 23.53
CA ILE A 138 -12.95 14.96 22.18
C ILE A 138 -13.92 14.57 21.06
N ARG A 139 -15.04 13.97 21.39
CA ARG A 139 -16.02 13.45 20.43
C ARG A 139 -16.48 14.52 19.43
N GLY A 140 -16.27 14.23 18.14
CA GLY A 140 -16.68 15.11 17.05
C GLY A 140 -15.80 16.33 16.83
N MET A 141 -14.64 16.42 17.48
CA MET A 141 -13.68 17.49 17.19
C MET A 141 -13.20 17.43 15.74
N GLY A 142 -13.17 18.58 15.08
CA GLY A 142 -12.67 18.73 13.70
C GLY A 142 -11.16 18.87 13.59
N SER A 143 -10.41 18.74 14.70
CA SER A 143 -8.97 18.88 14.75
C SER A 143 -8.36 17.78 15.61
N ALA A 144 -7.49 16.98 15.01
CA ALA A 144 -6.78 15.92 15.72
C ALA A 144 -5.81 16.49 16.78
N THR A 145 -5.17 17.63 16.50
CA THR A 145 -4.24 18.27 17.43
C THR A 145 -4.96 18.86 18.64
N GLU A 146 -6.14 19.46 18.47
CA GLU A 146 -6.96 19.94 19.60
C GLU A 146 -7.46 18.76 20.45
N ALA A 147 -7.85 17.65 19.82
CA ALA A 147 -8.25 16.46 20.54
C ALA A 147 -7.11 15.87 21.37
N LEU A 148 -5.91 15.76 20.80
CA LEU A 148 -4.74 15.31 21.54
C LEU A 148 -4.39 16.27 22.70
N THR A 149 -4.47 17.59 22.48
CA THR A 149 -4.29 18.57 23.54
C THR A 149 -5.28 18.35 24.69
N ALA A 150 -6.57 18.14 24.39
CA ALA A 150 -7.59 17.90 25.41
C ALA A 150 -7.33 16.59 26.20
N ILE A 151 -6.86 15.53 25.53
CA ILE A 151 -6.44 14.28 26.19
C ILE A 151 -5.29 14.56 27.18
N ALA A 152 -4.27 15.29 26.74
CA ALA A 152 -3.12 15.63 27.57
C ALA A 152 -3.51 16.54 28.75
N GLU A 153 -4.32 17.59 28.54
CA GLU A 153 -4.78 18.52 29.59
C GLU A 153 -5.66 17.84 30.65
N SER A 154 -6.43 16.81 30.23
CA SER A 154 -7.24 16.02 31.16
C SER A 154 -6.45 14.89 31.83
N GLU A 155 -5.19 14.67 31.43
CA GLU A 155 -4.37 13.51 31.83
C GLU A 155 -5.11 12.18 31.64
N SER A 156 -6.01 12.12 30.63
CA SER A 156 -6.72 10.90 30.28
C SER A 156 -5.75 9.90 29.65
N THR A 157 -5.84 8.63 30.01
CA THR A 157 -4.89 7.62 29.55
C THR A 157 -4.89 7.54 28.02
N PHE A 158 -3.70 7.63 27.42
CA PHE A 158 -3.45 7.44 26.01
C PHE A 158 -2.47 6.30 25.82
N VAL A 159 -2.86 5.31 24.98
CA VAL A 159 -2.04 4.17 24.62
C VAL A 159 -1.38 4.44 23.29
N SER A 160 -0.06 4.52 23.29
CA SER A 160 0.78 4.60 22.10
C SER A 160 1.30 3.23 21.69
N ARG A 161 1.50 3.02 20.41
CA ARG A 161 2.20 1.83 19.95
C ARG A 161 3.66 1.77 20.41
N GLY A 162 4.37 2.89 20.44
CA GLY A 162 5.77 2.97 20.89
C GLY A 162 6.76 2.09 20.12
N ASP A 163 6.43 1.67 18.87
CA ASP A 163 7.14 0.63 18.10
C ASP A 163 7.84 1.14 16.83
N ASN A 164 7.91 2.46 16.66
CA ASN A 164 8.45 3.13 15.47
C ASN A 164 7.75 2.75 14.15
N SER A 165 6.51 2.27 14.21
CA SER A 165 5.67 2.01 13.05
C SER A 165 5.19 3.31 12.38
N GLY A 166 4.53 3.17 11.20
CA GLY A 166 3.88 4.30 10.53
C GLY A 166 2.83 4.99 11.41
N THR A 167 2.03 4.23 12.17
CA THR A 167 1.06 4.77 13.12
C THR A 167 1.74 5.54 14.25
N HIS A 168 2.79 4.98 14.85
CA HIS A 168 3.56 5.65 15.90
C HIS A 168 4.24 6.92 15.36
N THR A 169 4.84 6.87 14.18
CA THR A 169 5.41 8.06 13.52
C THR A 169 4.36 9.15 13.29
N LYS A 170 3.15 8.76 12.84
CA LYS A 170 2.03 9.68 12.65
C LYS A 170 1.57 10.29 13.95
N GLU A 171 1.44 9.50 15.00
CA GLU A 171 1.07 9.92 16.35
C GLU A 171 2.04 10.98 16.88
N LEU A 172 3.35 10.70 16.83
CA LEU A 172 4.38 11.65 17.27
C LEU A 172 4.35 12.97 16.50
N ALA A 173 4.11 12.89 15.18
CA ALA A 173 3.94 14.09 14.35
C ALA A 173 2.71 14.92 14.76
N LEU A 174 1.61 14.28 15.14
CA LEU A 174 0.40 14.95 15.64
C LEU A 174 0.63 15.58 17.02
N TRP A 175 1.32 14.90 17.95
CA TRP A 175 1.73 15.46 19.24
C TRP A 175 2.63 16.68 19.08
N ALA A 176 3.63 16.59 18.20
CA ALA A 176 4.51 17.72 17.88
C ALA A 176 3.72 18.91 17.29
N ALA A 177 2.76 18.65 16.39
CA ALA A 177 1.91 19.68 15.82
C ALA A 177 0.93 20.29 16.85
N ALA A 178 0.54 19.52 17.86
CA ALA A 178 -0.24 20.00 19.01
C ALA A 178 0.61 20.86 19.99
N GLY A 179 1.94 20.87 19.82
CA GLY A 179 2.87 21.54 20.75
C GLY A 179 2.96 20.85 22.10
N THR A 180 2.61 19.58 22.17
CA THR A 180 2.60 18.75 23.39
C THR A 180 3.70 17.71 23.29
N ASP A 181 4.48 17.56 24.36
CA ASP A 181 5.44 16.46 24.51
C ASP A 181 4.76 15.39 25.40
N PRO A 182 4.27 14.27 24.82
CA PRO A 182 3.52 13.29 25.56
C PRO A 182 4.42 12.53 26.53
N GLY A 183 3.95 12.28 27.75
CA GLY A 183 4.73 11.60 28.78
C GLY A 183 4.01 11.55 30.11
N GLY A 184 4.66 10.95 31.12
CA GLY A 184 4.08 10.73 32.42
C GLY A 184 3.14 9.52 32.47
N ASP A 185 2.36 9.42 33.55
CA ASP A 185 1.56 8.22 33.82
C ASP A 185 0.35 8.04 32.88
N TRP A 186 -0.08 9.11 32.23
CA TRP A 186 -1.21 9.08 31.30
C TRP A 186 -0.82 8.60 29.88
N TYR A 187 0.46 8.69 29.50
CA TYR A 187 0.96 8.27 28.19
C TYR A 187 1.73 6.97 28.29
N GLN A 188 1.22 5.90 27.64
CA GLN A 188 1.73 4.55 27.81
C GLN A 188 2.13 3.94 26.47
N GLU A 189 3.42 3.70 26.29
CA GLU A 189 3.96 2.99 25.12
C GLU A 189 3.91 1.48 25.35
N THR A 190 3.26 0.75 24.42
CA THR A 190 3.12 -0.72 24.53
C THR A 190 4.26 -1.48 23.85
N GLY A 191 4.93 -0.88 22.86
CA GLY A 191 5.92 -1.57 22.03
C GLY A 191 5.34 -2.67 21.13
N THR A 192 4.01 -2.62 20.82
CA THR A 192 3.28 -3.70 20.16
C THR A 192 2.60 -3.26 18.86
N GLY A 193 2.06 -4.23 18.08
CA GLY A 193 1.25 -3.96 16.91
C GLY A 193 -0.08 -3.26 17.22
N MET A 194 -0.73 -2.68 16.18
CA MET A 194 -1.95 -1.88 16.36
C MET A 194 -3.08 -2.67 17.02
N GLY A 195 -3.26 -3.93 16.64
CA GLY A 195 -4.30 -4.78 17.23
C GLY A 195 -4.13 -4.99 18.73
N GLU A 196 -2.90 -5.21 19.19
CA GLU A 196 -2.60 -5.35 20.62
C GLU A 196 -2.75 -4.01 21.35
N ALA A 197 -2.32 -2.90 20.74
CA ALA A 197 -2.52 -1.56 21.30
C ALA A 197 -4.01 -1.23 21.49
N LEU A 198 -4.88 -1.60 20.55
CA LEU A 198 -6.35 -1.48 20.69
C LEU A 198 -6.89 -2.33 21.84
N ASN A 199 -6.40 -3.54 22.04
CA ASN A 199 -6.79 -4.39 23.16
C ASN A 199 -6.37 -3.78 24.51
N VAL A 200 -5.16 -3.26 24.60
CA VAL A 200 -4.67 -2.57 25.82
C VAL A 200 -5.52 -1.32 26.10
N ALA A 201 -5.79 -0.51 25.06
CA ALA A 201 -6.64 0.68 25.19
C ALA A 201 -8.05 0.32 25.65
N THR A 202 -8.65 -0.75 25.14
CA THR A 202 -9.95 -1.28 25.59
C THR A 202 -9.92 -1.64 27.08
N GLN A 203 -8.91 -2.39 27.52
CA GLN A 203 -8.81 -2.85 28.92
C GLN A 203 -8.63 -1.70 29.90
N GLN A 204 -8.01 -0.60 29.47
CA GLN A 204 -7.74 0.56 30.30
C GLN A 204 -8.78 1.68 30.17
N GLY A 205 -9.74 1.57 29.25
CA GLY A 205 -10.64 2.67 28.89
C GLY A 205 -9.85 3.87 28.37
N ALA A 206 -8.84 3.63 27.55
CA ALA A 206 -7.87 4.62 27.12
C ALA A 206 -8.14 5.10 25.68
N TYR A 207 -7.58 6.24 25.33
CA TYR A 207 -7.52 6.75 23.96
C TYR A 207 -6.34 6.13 23.21
N THR A 208 -6.46 6.03 21.88
CA THR A 208 -5.33 5.66 21.01
C THR A 208 -5.56 6.18 19.58
N LEU A 209 -4.48 6.36 18.83
CA LEU A 209 -4.53 6.58 17.40
C LEU A 209 -4.50 5.22 16.70
N SER A 210 -5.44 4.97 15.81
CA SER A 210 -5.48 3.75 15.00
C SER A 210 -5.64 4.08 13.53
N ASP A 211 -5.05 3.28 12.63
CA ASP A 211 -5.56 3.22 11.27
C ASP A 211 -6.98 2.64 11.29
N ARG A 212 -7.84 3.19 10.42
CA ARG A 212 -9.26 2.80 10.37
C ARG A 212 -9.42 1.32 10.03
N GLY A 213 -8.58 0.77 9.14
CA GLY A 213 -8.65 -0.62 8.71
C GLY A 213 -8.49 -1.59 9.88
N THR A 214 -7.45 -1.41 10.71
CA THR A 214 -7.24 -2.23 11.89
C THR A 214 -8.39 -2.06 12.90
N PHE A 215 -8.85 -0.82 13.13
CA PHE A 215 -10.01 -0.59 14.01
C PHE A 215 -11.26 -1.35 13.52
N ILE A 216 -11.61 -1.25 12.23
CA ILE A 216 -12.77 -1.95 11.64
C ILE A 216 -12.62 -3.47 11.79
N SER A 217 -11.44 -4.02 11.53
CA SER A 217 -11.20 -5.47 11.62
C SER A 217 -11.37 -6.00 13.04
N GLN A 218 -11.09 -5.17 14.05
CA GLN A 218 -11.16 -5.55 15.46
C GLN A 218 -12.40 -5.05 16.20
N ARG A 219 -13.24 -4.23 15.58
CA ARG A 219 -14.38 -3.56 16.21
C ARG A 219 -15.31 -4.50 17.01
N SER A 220 -15.46 -5.75 16.58
CA SER A 220 -16.30 -6.73 17.28
C SER A 220 -15.68 -7.28 18.56
N ALA A 221 -14.38 -7.07 18.78
CA ALA A 221 -13.62 -7.60 19.91
C ALA A 221 -13.20 -6.52 20.94
N ILE A 222 -13.46 -5.24 20.66
CA ILE A 222 -13.04 -4.09 21.45
C ILE A 222 -14.24 -3.22 21.84
N ASP A 223 -14.15 -2.55 23.00
CA ASP A 223 -15.19 -1.65 23.50
C ASP A 223 -14.82 -0.16 23.28
N LEU A 224 -14.10 0.13 22.19
CA LEU A 224 -13.73 1.48 21.80
C LEU A 224 -14.62 1.98 20.66
N VAL A 225 -14.82 3.31 20.62
CA VAL A 225 -15.57 3.99 19.56
C VAL A 225 -14.69 5.04 18.87
N VAL A 226 -15.00 5.38 17.62
CA VAL A 226 -14.34 6.51 16.95
C VAL A 226 -14.85 7.81 17.53
N LEU A 227 -13.95 8.62 18.07
CA LEU A 227 -14.23 9.91 18.66
C LEU A 227 -13.83 11.07 17.75
N VAL A 228 -12.69 10.96 17.05
CA VAL A 228 -12.29 11.90 16.00
C VAL A 228 -12.14 11.14 14.69
N GLN A 229 -12.96 11.52 13.73
CA GLN A 229 -12.95 10.94 12.40
C GLN A 229 -11.75 11.43 11.57
N GLY A 230 -11.26 10.58 10.66
CA GLY A 230 -10.35 11.00 9.60
C GLY A 230 -11.09 11.55 8.37
N PRO A 231 -10.36 11.94 7.33
CA PRO A 231 -10.92 12.62 6.15
C PRO A 231 -11.94 11.79 5.37
N ILE A 232 -11.91 10.46 5.44
CA ILE A 232 -12.91 9.58 4.80
C ILE A 232 -14.33 9.91 5.28
N GLU A 233 -14.49 10.21 6.56
CA GLU A 233 -15.77 10.58 7.18
C GLU A 233 -15.85 12.09 7.49
N GLY A 234 -15.15 12.92 6.69
CA GLY A 234 -15.20 14.38 6.78
C GLY A 234 -14.38 14.99 7.93
N GLY A 235 -13.51 14.21 8.55
CA GLY A 235 -12.56 14.71 9.55
C GLY A 235 -11.35 15.42 8.96
N PRO A 236 -10.37 15.82 9.80
CA PRO A 236 -9.24 16.63 9.36
C PRO A 236 -8.29 15.87 8.42
N ALA A 237 -7.80 16.57 7.39
CA ALA A 237 -6.81 16.04 6.44
C ALA A 237 -5.49 15.61 7.10
N THR A 238 -5.20 16.11 8.30
CA THR A 238 -4.03 15.68 9.09
C THR A 238 -4.06 14.20 9.47
N LEU A 239 -5.23 13.57 9.44
CA LEU A 239 -5.42 12.15 9.68
C LEU A 239 -5.40 11.30 8.38
N ALA A 240 -5.10 11.88 7.22
CA ALA A 240 -4.92 11.11 6.00
C ALA A 240 -3.75 10.13 6.11
N ASN A 241 -3.92 8.96 5.50
CA ASN A 241 -2.94 7.88 5.47
C ASN A 241 -2.75 7.35 4.03
N PRO A 242 -1.98 8.08 3.19
CA PRO A 242 -1.72 7.68 1.82
C PRO A 242 -0.66 6.57 1.76
N TYR A 243 -0.83 5.62 0.84
CA TYR A 243 0.06 4.50 0.58
C TYR A 243 0.82 4.72 -0.71
N GLY A 244 2.14 4.48 -0.66
CA GLY A 244 3.02 4.47 -1.82
C GLY A 244 3.53 3.07 -2.14
N VAL A 245 3.72 2.81 -3.43
CA VAL A 245 4.42 1.63 -3.95
C VAL A 245 5.61 2.07 -4.78
N MET A 246 6.77 1.42 -4.61
CA MET A 246 8.00 1.78 -5.32
C MET A 246 8.87 0.55 -5.58
N ALA A 247 9.59 0.56 -6.69
CA ALA A 247 10.57 -0.47 -7.00
C ALA A 247 11.91 -0.17 -6.30
N VAL A 248 12.61 -1.22 -5.87
CA VAL A 248 14.00 -1.12 -5.45
C VAL A 248 14.86 -0.80 -6.67
N ASN A 249 15.85 0.08 -6.49
CA ASN A 249 16.66 0.57 -7.59
C ASN A 249 17.68 -0.48 -8.06
N PRO A 250 17.57 -1.06 -9.27
CA PRO A 250 18.51 -2.04 -9.78
C PRO A 250 19.89 -1.46 -10.07
N GLY A 251 20.02 -0.13 -10.14
CA GLY A 251 21.32 0.54 -10.26
C GLY A 251 22.11 0.54 -8.96
N VAL A 252 21.47 0.24 -7.82
CA VAL A 252 22.10 0.09 -6.49
C VAL A 252 22.20 -1.40 -6.13
N HIS A 253 21.15 -2.17 -6.42
CA HIS A 253 21.08 -3.60 -6.12
C HIS A 253 20.78 -4.39 -7.40
N ASP A 254 21.81 -5.01 -7.95
CA ASP A 254 21.72 -5.83 -9.19
C ASP A 254 20.95 -7.14 -9.00
N THR A 255 20.67 -7.50 -7.75
CA THR A 255 19.80 -8.64 -7.37
C THR A 255 18.32 -8.30 -7.41
N ALA A 256 17.92 -7.02 -7.41
CA ALA A 256 16.53 -6.62 -7.46
C ALA A 256 15.90 -6.98 -8.83
N ASN A 257 14.79 -7.71 -8.78
CA ASN A 257 14.05 -8.10 -10.00
C ASN A 257 13.22 -6.94 -10.53
N TYR A 258 13.90 -6.04 -11.26
CA TYR A 258 13.29 -4.81 -11.74
C TYR A 258 12.14 -5.05 -12.72
N ASP A 259 12.28 -6.01 -13.65
CA ASP A 259 11.25 -6.27 -14.66
C ASP A 259 9.96 -6.76 -14.01
N LEU A 260 10.08 -7.66 -13.01
CA LEU A 260 8.95 -8.15 -12.25
C LEU A 260 8.37 -7.08 -11.32
N ALA A 261 9.23 -6.26 -10.70
CA ALA A 261 8.79 -5.13 -9.88
C ALA A 261 7.96 -4.12 -10.71
N MET A 262 8.38 -3.82 -11.94
CA MET A 262 7.63 -2.93 -12.83
C MET A 262 6.34 -3.54 -13.34
N ALA A 263 6.31 -4.86 -13.61
CA ALA A 263 5.08 -5.57 -13.93
C ALA A 263 4.08 -5.48 -12.77
N TYR A 264 4.54 -5.67 -11.53
CA TYR A 264 3.71 -5.56 -10.34
C TYR A 264 3.18 -4.14 -10.13
N ILE A 265 4.05 -3.11 -10.19
CA ILE A 265 3.63 -1.71 -10.05
C ILE A 265 2.62 -1.34 -11.14
N GLY A 266 2.87 -1.74 -12.39
CA GLY A 266 1.93 -1.50 -13.49
C GLY A 266 0.59 -2.18 -13.30
N TRP A 267 0.58 -3.41 -12.77
CA TRP A 267 -0.63 -4.15 -12.48
C TRP A 267 -1.40 -3.55 -11.30
N ILE A 268 -0.76 -3.34 -10.13
CA ILE A 268 -1.46 -2.87 -8.92
C ILE A 268 -2.02 -1.46 -9.07
N THR A 269 -1.44 -0.65 -9.96
CA THR A 269 -1.94 0.70 -10.32
C THR A 269 -2.87 0.69 -11.54
N SER A 270 -3.17 -0.47 -12.12
CA SER A 270 -4.11 -0.59 -13.24
C SER A 270 -5.55 -0.39 -12.82
N PRO A 271 -6.46 0.02 -13.72
CA PRO A 271 -7.88 0.16 -13.39
C PRO A 271 -8.52 -1.09 -12.78
N GLY A 272 -8.08 -2.29 -13.22
CA GLY A 272 -8.62 -3.56 -12.71
C GLY A 272 -8.23 -3.81 -11.25
N ALA A 273 -6.94 -3.69 -10.92
CA ALA A 273 -6.47 -3.87 -9.54
C ALA A 273 -6.97 -2.75 -8.62
N GLN A 274 -7.06 -1.52 -9.12
CA GLN A 274 -7.63 -0.39 -8.36
C GLN A 274 -9.11 -0.60 -8.06
N ALA A 275 -9.90 -1.17 -8.98
CA ALA A 275 -11.28 -1.56 -8.71
C ALA A 275 -11.34 -2.64 -7.62
N ALA A 276 -10.48 -3.66 -7.67
CA ALA A 276 -10.41 -4.70 -6.66
C ALA A 276 -10.05 -4.15 -5.26
N ILE A 277 -9.12 -3.18 -5.19
CA ILE A 277 -8.79 -2.47 -3.95
C ILE A 277 -10.02 -1.72 -3.42
N GLY A 278 -10.74 -0.99 -4.27
CA GLY A 278 -11.94 -0.23 -3.89
C GLY A 278 -13.14 -1.11 -3.49
N GLU A 279 -13.23 -2.32 -4.02
CA GLU A 279 -14.30 -3.29 -3.70
C GLU A 279 -13.97 -4.14 -2.46
N TYR A 280 -12.71 -4.11 -1.99
CA TYR A 280 -12.29 -4.89 -0.84
C TYR A 280 -12.94 -4.39 0.46
N GLN A 281 -13.59 -5.30 1.17
CA GLN A 281 -14.33 -4.99 2.40
C GLN A 281 -13.97 -5.96 3.52
N VAL A 282 -13.90 -5.42 4.74
CA VAL A 282 -13.86 -6.21 5.98
C VAL A 282 -15.07 -5.82 6.83
N ASN A 283 -15.80 -6.82 7.34
CA ASN A 283 -17.03 -6.60 8.09
C ASN A 283 -18.09 -5.75 7.36
N GLY A 284 -18.08 -5.77 6.01
CA GLY A 284 -19.00 -5.00 5.16
C GLY A 284 -18.63 -3.52 4.97
N GLU A 285 -17.43 -3.11 5.41
CA GLU A 285 -16.92 -1.75 5.25
C GLU A 285 -15.69 -1.74 4.33
N GLN A 286 -15.61 -0.76 3.43
CA GLN A 286 -14.46 -0.53 2.57
C GLN A 286 -13.28 -0.04 3.41
N LEU A 287 -12.10 -0.67 3.25
CA LEU A 287 -10.91 -0.31 4.01
C LEU A 287 -9.99 0.64 3.26
N PHE A 288 -9.91 0.52 1.95
CA PHE A 288 -8.96 1.28 1.13
C PHE A 288 -9.68 1.96 -0.03
N PHE A 289 -9.20 3.14 -0.36
CA PHE A 289 -9.73 3.99 -1.43
C PHE A 289 -8.65 4.11 -2.51
N PRO A 290 -8.97 3.75 -3.77
CA PRO A 290 -8.03 3.85 -4.90
C PRO A 290 -7.52 5.27 -5.10
N GLU A 291 -6.21 5.42 -5.41
CA GLU A 291 -5.57 6.72 -5.65
C GLU A 291 -4.82 6.77 -7.00
N ALA A 292 -4.36 5.62 -7.51
CA ALA A 292 -3.52 5.58 -8.70
C ALA A 292 -4.24 6.00 -10.00
N VAL A 293 -5.56 5.97 -10.03
CA VAL A 293 -6.43 6.33 -11.17
C VAL A 293 -7.41 7.46 -10.79
N SER A 294 -6.96 8.43 -10.05
CA SER A 294 -7.74 9.60 -9.63
C SER A 294 -8.09 10.50 -10.83
N GLU A 295 -9.28 11.16 -10.78
CA GLU A 295 -9.67 12.22 -11.72
C GLU A 295 -8.82 13.49 -11.55
N ASP A 296 -8.23 13.69 -10.36
CA ASP A 296 -7.33 14.80 -10.02
C ASP A 296 -5.92 14.23 -9.74
N PRO A 297 -5.13 13.92 -10.79
CA PRO A 297 -3.86 13.25 -10.63
C PRO A 297 -2.83 14.14 -9.94
N ASP A 298 -2.17 13.60 -8.92
CA ASP A 298 -1.02 14.24 -8.29
C ASP A 298 0.24 14.08 -9.16
N PHE A 299 0.54 15.12 -9.94
CA PHE A 299 1.75 15.14 -10.77
C PHE A 299 3.06 15.10 -9.96
N GLN A 300 3.01 15.32 -8.66
CA GLN A 300 4.19 15.22 -7.77
C GLN A 300 4.47 13.80 -7.28
N GLN A 301 3.60 12.83 -7.56
CA GLN A 301 3.81 11.45 -7.15
C GLN A 301 5.15 10.84 -7.63
N TYR A 302 5.73 11.36 -8.70
CA TYR A 302 7.00 10.91 -9.28
C TYR A 302 8.22 11.68 -8.79
N VAL A 303 8.00 12.74 -8.02
CA VAL A 303 9.05 13.68 -7.58
C VAL A 303 8.99 13.77 -6.06
N PRO A 304 10.07 13.43 -5.32
CA PRO A 304 10.10 13.57 -3.88
C PRO A 304 9.79 15.00 -3.46
N GLN A 305 9.07 15.19 -2.35
CA GLN A 305 8.78 16.52 -1.82
C GLN A 305 10.08 17.27 -1.54
N GLY A 306 10.14 18.54 -1.97
CA GLY A 306 11.33 19.38 -1.83
C GLY A 306 12.49 19.05 -2.79
N TRP A 307 12.29 18.15 -3.76
CA TRP A 307 13.26 17.94 -4.83
C TRP A 307 13.24 19.14 -5.80
N SER A 308 14.42 19.61 -6.21
CA SER A 308 14.56 20.59 -7.28
C SER A 308 15.64 20.15 -8.27
N SER A 309 15.44 20.45 -9.55
CA SER A 309 16.40 20.12 -10.61
C SER A 309 17.74 20.87 -10.48
N GLU A 310 17.84 21.84 -9.58
CA GLU A 310 19.06 22.65 -9.39
C GLU A 310 20.11 21.92 -8.55
N SER A 311 19.79 20.82 -7.89
CA SER A 311 20.74 20.04 -7.06
C SER A 311 21.62 19.07 -7.84
N SER A 312 21.48 18.94 -9.17
CA SER A 312 22.23 18.01 -10.01
C SER A 312 23.49 18.60 -10.67
N ASN A 313 23.88 19.84 -10.33
CA ASN A 313 25.10 20.48 -10.81
C ASN A 313 26.10 20.69 -9.67
N GLY A 314 26.56 19.60 -9.06
CA GLY A 314 27.63 19.57 -8.09
C GLY A 314 28.69 18.54 -8.47
#